data_6f56bb7f105eff0a8fd2593fd459e121
#
_entry.id   6f56bb7f105eff0a8fd2593fd459e121
#
_cell.length_a   1.000
_cell.length_b   1.000
_cell.length_c   1.000
_cell.angle_alpha   90.00
_cell.angle_beta   90.00
_cell.angle_gamma   90.00
#
_symmetry.space_group_name_H-M   'P 1'
#
loop_
_entity.id
_entity.type
_entity.pdbx_description
1 polymer ?
#
loop_
_entity_poly.entity_id
_entity_poly.type
_entity_poly.pdbx_seq_one_letter_code
_entity_poly.pdbx_strand_id
1 'polypeptide(L)'
;MGAGFGWIDFSNEQRDRVFSVIELLNTGGTVDELGIGSVRDNIADWLFPGVSTIQTRPKYFIILTDIFLGYLQRYQKGEKLPLLSTYLKSEEHRIMHLLAKNHSYKDGDGVIGVTVAQTNGELARKASSVYWNGLRTHKLIDTELSSTEYLIQNDLSKFNPDGDVMDDTLLIEEQFAIRAPLFSAIKEDIRMELSEEEANYLRDQFKDVTSSLKQEHNLLSQLFTKERAEVIANANNFQEMANLLIADESLHFETIQMLKIALLFDFIMHGAHIRYNIQLHKKSGELNFDDKWNDWLKELEVKREDVQALNFEYIFSEVSPRTAPQTQQFMRLWKHEVLKEELDIKLLDELVYRQEIKKKGAKAKLASVNGEFTSWVGIQSLQYRFNNVKNIIKDIQAHA
;
A
#
# COMPACT_ATOMS: atom_id res chain seq x y z
N MET A 1 16.60 -23.88 -43.31
CA MET A 1 15.55 -23.69 -42.33
C MET A 1 16.03 -22.61 -41.38
N GLY A 2 15.55 -21.36 -41.58
CA GLY A 2 15.93 -20.25 -40.74
C GLY A 2 14.99 -20.19 -39.54
N ALA A 3 15.54 -20.23 -38.33
CA ALA A 3 14.79 -19.99 -37.12
C ALA A 3 14.49 -18.50 -37.02
N GLY A 4 13.20 -18.10 -37.21
CA GLY A 4 12.76 -16.75 -36.99
C GLY A 4 12.67 -16.52 -35.48
N PHE A 5 13.43 -15.57 -34.96
CA PHE A 5 13.24 -15.03 -33.62
C PHE A 5 11.97 -14.15 -33.64
N GLY A 6 10.87 -14.70 -33.11
CA GLY A 6 9.69 -13.89 -32.85
C GLY A 6 9.99 -12.96 -31.66
N TRP A 7 9.89 -11.66 -31.87
CA TRP A 7 9.83 -10.68 -30.79
C TRP A 7 8.52 -10.91 -30.03
N ILE A 8 8.59 -11.25 -28.75
CA ILE A 8 7.44 -11.22 -27.87
C ILE A 8 7.18 -9.74 -27.60
N ASP A 9 6.13 -9.22 -28.21
CA ASP A 9 5.67 -7.86 -27.95
C ASP A 9 5.03 -7.85 -26.55
N PHE A 10 5.76 -7.35 -25.58
CA PHE A 10 5.21 -7.14 -24.24
C PHE A 10 4.05 -6.14 -24.35
N SER A 11 2.86 -6.53 -23.90
CA SER A 11 1.73 -5.60 -23.81
C SER A 11 2.14 -4.37 -22.98
N ASN A 12 1.54 -3.22 -23.28
CA ASN A 12 1.81 -1.98 -22.53
C ASN A 12 1.62 -2.19 -21.02
N GLU A 13 0.72 -3.08 -20.60
CA GLU A 13 0.53 -3.49 -19.20
C GLU A 13 1.71 -4.23 -18.61
N GLN A 14 2.32 -5.13 -19.37
CA GLN A 14 3.51 -5.85 -18.92
C GLN A 14 4.70 -4.89 -18.82
N ARG A 15 4.81 -3.92 -19.72
CA ARG A 15 5.78 -2.82 -19.62
C ARG A 15 5.52 -1.97 -18.40
N ASP A 16 4.28 -1.54 -18.14
CA ASP A 16 3.93 -0.73 -16.98
C ASP A 16 4.18 -1.48 -15.67
N ARG A 17 3.92 -2.79 -15.62
CA ARG A 17 4.30 -3.63 -14.47
C ARG A 17 5.81 -3.74 -14.31
N VAL A 18 6.56 -3.92 -15.39
CA VAL A 18 8.03 -3.96 -15.36
C VAL A 18 8.59 -2.59 -14.96
N PHE A 19 8.06 -1.49 -15.49
CA PHE A 19 8.48 -0.14 -15.10
C PHE A 19 8.11 0.17 -13.65
N SER A 20 6.93 -0.21 -13.16
CA SER A 20 6.56 -0.03 -11.75
C SER A 20 7.45 -0.83 -10.81
N VAL A 21 7.90 -2.02 -11.22
CA VAL A 21 8.87 -2.82 -10.47
C VAL A 21 10.27 -2.19 -10.53
N ILE A 22 10.69 -1.66 -11.70
CA ILE A 22 11.99 -0.97 -11.86
C ILE A 22 12.00 0.34 -11.06
N GLU A 23 10.90 1.09 -11.01
CA GLU A 23 10.79 2.31 -10.20
C GLU A 23 10.78 2.02 -8.69
N LEU A 24 10.10 0.94 -8.26
CA LEU A 24 10.20 0.40 -6.90
C LEU A 24 11.63 0.02 -6.51
N LEU A 25 12.44 -0.38 -7.49
CA LEU A 25 13.85 -0.70 -7.31
C LEU A 25 14.76 0.56 -7.28
N ASN A 26 14.32 1.65 -7.90
CA ASN A 26 15.09 2.90 -8.02
C ASN A 26 14.72 3.96 -6.97
N THR A 27 13.51 3.88 -6.38
CA THR A 27 13.20 4.69 -5.20
C THR A 27 13.92 4.09 -4.00
N GLY A 28 14.79 4.85 -3.33
CA GLY A 28 15.51 4.46 -2.11
C GLY A 28 14.62 4.11 -0.89
N GLY A 29 13.38 3.64 -1.14
CA GLY A 29 12.43 3.12 -0.18
C GLY A 29 12.57 1.61 -0.06
N THR A 30 12.87 1.17 1.11
CA THR A 30 12.79 -0.19 1.66
C THR A 30 12.94 -1.34 0.65
N VAL A 31 14.17 -1.56 0.18
CA VAL A 31 14.50 -2.77 -0.57
C VAL A 31 14.37 -3.94 0.41
N ASP A 32 13.45 -4.86 0.10
CA ASP A 32 13.20 -6.07 0.89
C ASP A 32 14.35 -7.08 0.67
N GLU A 33 15.39 -6.99 1.49
CA GLU A 33 16.60 -7.82 1.33
C GLU A 33 16.34 -9.26 1.74
N LEU A 34 15.51 -9.51 2.73
CA LEU A 34 15.20 -10.84 3.26
C LEU A 34 13.90 -11.44 2.73
N GLY A 35 13.16 -10.72 1.89
CA GLY A 35 11.94 -11.20 1.24
C GLY A 35 10.74 -11.34 2.18
N ILE A 36 10.66 -10.50 3.22
CA ILE A 36 9.55 -10.48 4.18
C ILE A 36 8.38 -9.60 3.73
N GLY A 37 8.54 -8.86 2.64
CA GLY A 37 7.59 -7.85 2.17
C GLY A 37 6.19 -8.39 1.94
N SER A 38 6.05 -9.62 1.43
CA SER A 38 4.72 -10.23 1.24
C SER A 38 3.96 -10.40 2.54
N VAL A 39 4.62 -10.83 3.62
CA VAL A 39 3.97 -10.97 4.94
C VAL A 39 3.63 -9.61 5.52
N ARG A 40 4.57 -8.65 5.47
CA ARG A 40 4.33 -7.27 5.88
C ARG A 40 3.11 -6.67 5.16
N ASP A 41 3.04 -6.81 3.84
CA ASP A 41 1.99 -6.20 3.04
C ASP A 41 0.63 -6.85 3.29
N ASN A 42 0.59 -8.17 3.51
CA ASN A 42 -0.66 -8.87 3.85
C ASN A 42 -1.14 -8.56 5.28
N ILE A 43 -0.23 -8.40 6.25
CA ILE A 43 -0.61 -7.88 7.58
C ILE A 43 -1.17 -6.45 7.45
N ALA A 44 -0.54 -5.61 6.63
CA ALA A 44 -1.05 -4.26 6.37
C ALA A 44 -2.40 -4.27 5.65
N ASP A 45 -2.63 -5.19 4.71
CA ASP A 45 -3.93 -5.36 4.04
C ASP A 45 -5.01 -5.86 5.01
N TRP A 46 -4.64 -6.70 5.98
CA TRP A 46 -5.56 -7.12 7.02
C TRP A 46 -5.96 -5.96 7.95
N LEU A 47 -4.97 -5.18 8.39
CA LEU A 47 -5.20 -4.04 9.30
C LEU A 47 -5.91 -2.87 8.59
N PHE A 48 -5.50 -2.57 7.37
CA PHE A 48 -5.89 -1.39 6.61
C PHE A 48 -6.27 -1.75 5.17
N PRO A 49 -7.37 -2.49 4.97
CA PRO A 49 -7.80 -2.91 3.63
C PRO A 49 -8.01 -1.70 2.72
N GLY A 50 -7.62 -1.83 1.45
CA GLY A 50 -7.77 -0.79 0.43
C GLY A 50 -6.80 0.39 0.52
N VAL A 51 -6.02 0.50 1.60
CA VAL A 51 -4.97 1.52 1.73
C VAL A 51 -3.65 1.00 1.14
N SER A 52 -2.88 1.85 0.49
CA SER A 52 -1.56 1.51 -0.05
C SER A 52 -0.49 2.52 0.36
N THR A 53 0.79 2.13 0.23
CA THR A 53 1.93 3.00 0.56
C THR A 53 2.08 4.23 -0.34
N ILE A 54 1.43 4.23 -1.50
CA ILE A 54 1.52 5.28 -2.51
C ILE A 54 0.29 6.20 -2.55
N GLN A 55 -0.77 5.89 -1.80
CA GLN A 55 -1.90 6.79 -1.60
C GLN A 55 -1.47 7.97 -0.73
N THR A 56 -1.95 9.17 -1.05
CA THR A 56 -1.59 10.41 -0.34
C THR A 56 -2.74 10.96 0.50
N ARG A 57 -3.84 11.33 -0.13
CA ARG A 57 -4.99 11.99 0.49
C ARG A 57 -6.31 11.32 0.06
N PRO A 58 -7.32 11.23 0.94
CA PRO A 58 -8.59 10.57 0.63
C PRO A 58 -9.43 11.31 -0.42
N LYS A 59 -9.18 12.58 -0.68
CA LYS A 59 -9.87 13.36 -1.72
C LYS A 59 -9.83 12.71 -3.10
N TYR A 60 -8.78 11.95 -3.41
CA TYR A 60 -8.69 11.25 -4.70
C TYR A 60 -9.76 10.17 -4.90
N PHE A 61 -10.32 9.60 -3.84
CA PHE A 61 -11.47 8.69 -3.95
C PHE A 61 -12.66 9.42 -4.56
N ILE A 62 -12.95 10.63 -4.09
CA ILE A 62 -14.04 11.47 -4.59
C ILE A 62 -13.76 11.97 -6.02
N ILE A 63 -12.55 12.47 -6.26
CA ILE A 63 -12.16 12.98 -7.60
C ILE A 63 -12.34 11.89 -8.66
N LEU A 64 -11.88 10.67 -8.39
CA LEU A 64 -11.94 9.59 -9.38
C LEU A 64 -13.37 9.14 -9.66
N THR A 65 -14.23 9.04 -8.64
CA THR A 65 -15.65 8.74 -8.85
C THR A 65 -16.37 9.85 -9.62
N ASP A 66 -16.08 11.11 -9.31
CA ASP A 66 -16.62 12.26 -10.04
C ASP A 66 -16.19 12.29 -11.52
N ILE A 67 -14.96 11.87 -11.84
CA ILE A 67 -14.52 11.74 -13.24
C ILE A 67 -15.38 10.71 -13.99
N PHE A 68 -15.57 9.52 -13.42
CA PHE A 68 -16.37 8.48 -14.05
C PHE A 68 -17.85 8.87 -14.18
N LEU A 69 -18.42 9.48 -13.15
CA LEU A 69 -19.80 10.00 -13.19
C LEU A 69 -19.93 11.14 -14.22
N GLY A 70 -18.92 11.99 -14.34
CA GLY A 70 -18.88 13.03 -15.38
C GLY A 70 -18.89 12.46 -16.81
N TYR A 71 -18.22 11.33 -17.05
CA TYR A 71 -18.28 10.63 -18.33
C TYR A 71 -19.69 10.11 -18.63
N LEU A 72 -20.35 9.50 -17.63
CA LEU A 72 -21.75 9.06 -17.74
C LEU A 72 -22.71 10.21 -18.02
N GLN A 73 -22.58 11.35 -17.30
CA GLN A 73 -23.40 12.51 -17.54
C GLN A 73 -23.28 13.08 -18.95
N ARG A 74 -22.08 13.06 -19.54
CA ARG A 74 -21.87 13.48 -20.92
C ARG A 74 -22.54 12.54 -21.90
N TYR A 75 -22.49 11.22 -21.64
CA TYR A 75 -23.23 10.24 -22.41
C TYR A 75 -24.74 10.52 -22.37
N GLN A 76 -25.32 10.71 -21.17
CA GLN A 76 -26.74 11.01 -20.97
C GLN A 76 -27.20 12.29 -21.67
N LYS A 77 -26.30 13.26 -21.86
CA LYS A 77 -26.55 14.48 -22.62
C LYS A 77 -26.44 14.30 -24.16
N GLY A 78 -26.14 13.09 -24.63
CA GLY A 78 -25.93 12.81 -26.04
C GLY A 78 -24.63 13.39 -26.60
N GLU A 79 -23.63 13.67 -25.76
CA GLU A 79 -22.35 14.18 -26.24
C GLU A 79 -21.54 13.07 -26.91
N LYS A 80 -20.83 13.42 -28.00
CA LYS A 80 -19.84 12.49 -28.58
C LYS A 80 -18.67 12.30 -27.61
N LEU A 81 -18.47 11.06 -27.17
CA LEU A 81 -17.46 10.74 -26.17
C LEU A 81 -16.14 10.28 -26.80
N PRO A 82 -14.99 10.65 -26.22
CA PRO A 82 -13.73 9.97 -26.48
C PRO A 82 -13.71 8.59 -25.80
N LEU A 83 -12.71 7.77 -26.09
CA LEU A 83 -12.43 6.54 -25.32
C LEU A 83 -12.36 6.87 -23.83
N LEU A 84 -12.98 6.04 -22.96
CA LEU A 84 -12.99 6.27 -21.51
C LEU A 84 -11.56 6.39 -20.95
N SER A 85 -10.62 5.58 -21.42
CA SER A 85 -9.21 5.66 -21.02
C SER A 85 -8.54 6.99 -21.40
N THR A 86 -8.91 7.56 -22.57
CA THR A 86 -8.43 8.88 -23.02
C THR A 86 -9.07 9.99 -22.19
N TYR A 87 -10.37 9.90 -21.93
CA TYR A 87 -11.09 10.85 -21.08
C TYR A 87 -10.48 10.88 -19.67
N LEU A 88 -10.32 9.72 -19.04
CA LEU A 88 -9.72 9.60 -17.72
C LEU A 88 -8.31 10.23 -17.70
N LYS A 89 -7.45 9.89 -18.65
CA LYS A 89 -6.09 10.46 -18.74
C LYS A 89 -6.13 11.98 -18.85
N SER A 90 -7.03 12.55 -19.67
CA SER A 90 -7.13 14.00 -19.84
C SER A 90 -7.65 14.71 -18.59
N GLU A 91 -8.64 14.13 -17.90
CA GLU A 91 -9.18 14.70 -16.66
C GLU A 91 -8.17 14.60 -15.51
N GLU A 92 -7.50 13.48 -15.33
CA GLU A 92 -6.43 13.36 -14.33
C GLU A 92 -5.31 14.38 -14.55
N HIS A 93 -4.91 14.60 -15.80
CA HIS A 93 -3.90 15.61 -16.14
C HIS A 93 -4.40 17.03 -15.85
N ARG A 94 -5.63 17.35 -16.24
CA ARG A 94 -6.25 18.67 -15.97
C ARG A 94 -6.35 18.94 -14.47
N ILE A 95 -6.84 17.95 -13.70
CA ILE A 95 -7.02 18.07 -12.26
C ILE A 95 -5.68 18.17 -11.54
N MET A 96 -4.66 17.42 -11.96
CA MET A 96 -3.30 17.55 -11.44
C MET A 96 -2.80 19.00 -11.52
N HIS A 97 -2.98 19.66 -12.68
CA HIS A 97 -2.57 21.05 -12.84
C HIS A 97 -3.38 22.02 -11.96
N LEU A 98 -4.70 21.81 -11.85
CA LEU A 98 -5.53 22.62 -10.97
C LEU A 98 -5.12 22.48 -9.50
N LEU A 99 -4.97 21.23 -9.02
CA LEU A 99 -4.54 20.96 -7.65
C LEU A 99 -3.14 21.53 -7.38
N ALA A 100 -2.18 21.29 -8.26
CA ALA A 100 -0.83 21.81 -8.09
C ALA A 100 -0.82 23.35 -8.01
N LYS A 101 -1.58 24.03 -8.88
CA LYS A 101 -1.75 25.48 -8.86
C LYS A 101 -2.39 25.96 -7.55
N ASN A 102 -3.51 25.34 -7.16
CA ASN A 102 -4.30 25.76 -5.98
C ASN A 102 -3.55 25.48 -4.65
N HIS A 103 -2.60 24.55 -4.66
CA HIS A 103 -1.65 24.27 -3.57
C HIS A 103 -0.29 24.97 -3.74
N SER A 104 -0.20 25.99 -4.62
CA SER A 104 1.01 26.78 -4.84
C SER A 104 2.24 25.95 -5.19
N TYR A 105 2.04 24.80 -5.85
CA TYR A 105 3.08 23.83 -6.23
C TYR A 105 3.92 23.33 -5.04
N LYS A 106 3.35 23.30 -3.85
CA LYS A 106 4.02 22.80 -2.65
C LYS A 106 4.16 21.28 -2.71
N ASP A 107 5.38 20.82 -2.53
CA ASP A 107 5.62 19.41 -2.24
C ASP A 107 5.17 19.09 -0.81
N GLY A 108 4.57 17.92 -0.61
CA GLY A 108 4.08 17.48 0.71
C GLY A 108 2.59 17.69 0.98
N ASP A 109 1.86 18.48 0.18
CA ASP A 109 0.40 18.66 0.32
C ASP A 109 -0.41 17.44 -0.18
N GLY A 110 0.28 16.40 -0.66
CA GLY A 110 -0.33 15.14 -1.10
C GLY A 110 -0.89 15.18 -2.53
N VAL A 111 -0.59 16.22 -3.30
CA VAL A 111 -0.95 16.30 -4.72
C VAL A 111 -0.05 15.38 -5.54
N ILE A 112 -0.65 14.40 -6.22
CA ILE A 112 0.09 13.49 -7.10
C ILE A 112 0.56 14.25 -8.34
N GLY A 113 1.88 14.25 -8.57
CA GLY A 113 2.49 14.83 -9.76
C GLY A 113 2.79 16.34 -9.70
N VAL A 114 2.92 16.93 -8.51
CA VAL A 114 3.28 18.37 -8.36
C VAL A 114 4.49 18.74 -9.18
N THR A 115 5.59 17.99 -9.12
CA THR A 115 6.82 18.23 -9.88
C THR A 115 6.58 18.11 -11.39
N VAL A 116 5.75 17.16 -11.80
CA VAL A 116 5.37 16.95 -13.21
C VAL A 116 4.52 18.11 -13.72
N ALA A 117 3.61 18.65 -12.89
CA ALA A 117 2.78 19.81 -13.23
C ALA A 117 3.62 21.07 -13.49
N GLN A 118 4.79 21.22 -12.85
CA GLN A 118 5.72 22.32 -13.09
C GLN A 118 6.48 22.19 -14.43
N THR A 119 6.70 20.97 -14.90
CA THR A 119 7.53 20.68 -16.08
C THR A 119 6.74 20.27 -17.31
N ASN A 120 5.39 20.22 -17.22
CA ASN A 120 4.50 19.68 -18.26
C ASN A 120 4.89 18.27 -18.74
N GLY A 121 5.46 17.45 -17.83
CA GLY A 121 5.83 16.08 -18.10
C GLY A 121 4.64 15.10 -18.07
N GLU A 122 4.89 13.83 -18.35
CA GLU A 122 3.91 12.76 -18.15
C GLU A 122 4.02 12.16 -16.75
N LEU A 123 2.86 11.87 -16.12
CA LEU A 123 2.80 11.19 -14.84
C LEU A 123 3.29 9.75 -14.98
N ALA A 124 4.31 9.38 -14.22
CA ALA A 124 4.74 7.99 -14.10
C ALA A 124 3.66 7.12 -13.44
N ARG A 125 2.92 7.67 -12.47
CA ARG A 125 1.80 6.99 -11.80
C ARG A 125 0.59 7.91 -11.74
N LYS A 126 -0.51 7.42 -12.30
CA LYS A 126 -1.79 8.13 -12.30
C LYS A 126 -2.54 7.87 -11.00
N ALA A 127 -3.36 8.83 -10.56
CA ALA A 127 -4.20 8.69 -9.38
C ALA A 127 -5.12 7.46 -9.49
N SER A 128 -5.70 7.22 -10.68
CA SER A 128 -6.54 6.05 -10.95
C SER A 128 -5.82 4.72 -10.66
N SER A 129 -4.56 4.58 -11.04
CA SER A 129 -3.79 3.36 -10.77
C SER A 129 -3.44 3.22 -9.28
N VAL A 130 -3.19 4.33 -8.58
CA VAL A 130 -2.86 4.37 -7.16
C VAL A 130 -4.07 4.01 -6.28
N TYR A 131 -5.25 4.48 -6.66
CA TYR A 131 -6.47 4.37 -5.84
C TYR A 131 -7.41 3.25 -6.27
N TRP A 132 -7.17 2.57 -7.41
CA TRP A 132 -8.07 1.57 -7.96
C TRP A 132 -8.45 0.47 -6.96
N ASN A 133 -7.47 -0.11 -6.29
CA ASN A 133 -7.73 -1.13 -5.29
C ASN A 133 -8.58 -0.59 -4.14
N GLY A 134 -8.32 0.63 -3.67
CA GLY A 134 -9.11 1.26 -2.63
C GLY A 134 -10.55 1.57 -3.07
N LEU A 135 -10.75 2.07 -4.29
CA LEU A 135 -12.09 2.31 -4.86
C LEU A 135 -12.97 1.05 -4.84
N ARG A 136 -12.37 -0.09 -5.17
CA ARG A 136 -13.03 -1.40 -5.15
C ARG A 136 -13.26 -1.90 -3.72
N THR A 137 -12.22 -1.88 -2.90
CA THR A 137 -12.26 -2.40 -1.53
C THR A 137 -13.28 -1.64 -0.68
N HIS A 138 -13.36 -0.32 -0.83
CA HIS A 138 -14.32 0.53 -0.12
C HIS A 138 -15.66 0.64 -0.87
N LYS A 139 -15.88 -0.14 -1.92
CA LYS A 139 -17.13 -0.21 -2.70
C LYS A 139 -17.60 1.14 -3.26
N LEU A 140 -16.70 2.09 -3.51
CA LEU A 140 -17.05 3.27 -4.25
C LEU A 140 -17.34 2.92 -5.72
N ILE A 141 -16.64 1.90 -6.22
CA ILE A 141 -16.92 1.21 -7.49
C ILE A 141 -17.02 -0.28 -7.16
N ASP A 142 -18.23 -0.84 -7.30
CA ASP A 142 -18.55 -2.23 -6.93
C ASP A 142 -18.25 -3.17 -8.10
N THR A 143 -16.98 -3.49 -8.30
CA THR A 143 -16.50 -4.32 -9.41
C THR A 143 -15.34 -5.22 -9.01
N GLU A 144 -15.24 -6.38 -9.64
CA GLU A 144 -14.08 -7.27 -9.51
C GLU A 144 -13.03 -7.06 -10.63
N LEU A 145 -13.33 -6.20 -11.60
CA LEU A 145 -12.46 -5.95 -12.74
C LEU A 145 -11.18 -5.23 -12.34
N SER A 146 -10.10 -5.52 -13.04
CA SER A 146 -8.91 -4.66 -13.01
C SER A 146 -9.24 -3.28 -13.60
N SER A 147 -8.41 -2.27 -13.32
CA SER A 147 -8.60 -0.92 -13.89
C SER A 147 -8.68 -0.95 -15.42
N THR A 148 -7.83 -1.73 -16.08
CA THR A 148 -7.81 -1.83 -17.54
C THR A 148 -9.07 -2.51 -18.08
N GLU A 149 -9.49 -3.62 -17.49
CA GLU A 149 -10.72 -4.32 -17.91
C GLU A 149 -11.94 -3.42 -17.72
N TYR A 150 -12.00 -2.70 -16.58
CA TYR A 150 -13.07 -1.76 -16.30
C TYR A 150 -13.15 -0.64 -17.34
N LEU A 151 -12.03 -0.05 -17.72
CA LEU A 151 -11.98 1.01 -18.73
C LEU A 151 -12.39 0.51 -20.13
N ILE A 152 -12.07 -0.73 -20.47
CA ILE A 152 -12.46 -1.35 -21.75
C ILE A 152 -13.97 -1.67 -21.76
N GLN A 153 -14.47 -2.28 -20.68
CA GLN A 153 -15.86 -2.70 -20.58
C GLN A 153 -16.82 -1.52 -20.52
N ASN A 154 -16.43 -0.43 -19.88
CA ASN A 154 -17.24 0.76 -19.67
C ASN A 154 -17.00 1.88 -20.72
N ASP A 155 -16.36 1.56 -21.85
CA ASP A 155 -16.11 2.53 -22.91
C ASP A 155 -17.37 2.77 -23.77
N LEU A 156 -17.98 3.93 -23.60
CA LEU A 156 -19.19 4.36 -24.33
C LEU A 156 -18.89 5.13 -25.63
N SER A 157 -17.63 5.27 -26.01
CA SER A 157 -17.26 6.06 -27.21
C SER A 157 -17.80 5.51 -28.52
N LYS A 158 -18.17 4.24 -28.53
CA LYS A 158 -18.73 3.54 -29.72
C LYS A 158 -20.25 3.55 -29.80
N PHE A 159 -20.92 3.96 -28.69
CA PHE A 159 -22.38 4.05 -28.70
C PHE A 159 -22.81 5.30 -29.42
N ASN A 160 -23.83 5.17 -30.29
CA ASN A 160 -24.40 6.29 -31.04
C ASN A 160 -25.54 6.90 -30.23
N PRO A 161 -25.49 8.21 -29.86
CA PRO A 161 -26.53 8.83 -29.05
C PRO A 161 -27.91 8.93 -29.68
N ASP A 162 -28.05 8.65 -31.00
CA ASP A 162 -29.30 8.78 -31.76
C ASP A 162 -30.24 7.56 -31.61
N GLY A 163 -29.91 6.56 -30.77
CA GLY A 163 -30.80 5.42 -30.48
C GLY A 163 -31.68 5.69 -29.24
N ASP A 164 -32.67 4.84 -28.98
CA ASP A 164 -33.58 4.92 -27.80
C ASP A 164 -32.80 4.86 -26.48
N VAL A 165 -32.35 6.02 -26.02
CA VAL A 165 -31.40 6.20 -24.87
C VAL A 165 -32.03 5.84 -23.52
N MET A 166 -33.36 5.76 -23.40
CA MET A 166 -34.02 5.65 -22.11
C MET A 166 -33.94 4.25 -21.46
N ASP A 167 -33.97 3.18 -22.25
CA ASP A 167 -33.95 1.80 -21.73
C ASP A 167 -32.52 1.33 -21.40
N ASP A 168 -31.51 1.89 -22.11
CA ASP A 168 -30.10 1.51 -21.94
C ASP A 168 -29.41 2.23 -20.80
N THR A 169 -29.94 3.38 -20.33
CA THR A 169 -29.26 4.20 -19.31
C THR A 169 -29.12 3.48 -17.96
N LEU A 170 -30.15 2.80 -17.49
CA LEU A 170 -30.11 2.04 -16.25
C LEU A 170 -29.12 0.89 -16.31
N LEU A 171 -29.08 0.17 -17.44
CA LEU A 171 -28.13 -0.93 -17.65
C LEU A 171 -26.69 -0.44 -17.69
N ILE A 172 -26.46 0.74 -18.25
CA ILE A 172 -25.13 1.36 -18.31
C ILE A 172 -24.69 1.84 -16.92
N GLU A 173 -25.55 2.46 -16.13
CA GLU A 173 -25.26 2.84 -14.74
C GLU A 173 -24.95 1.62 -13.89
N GLU A 174 -25.72 0.53 -14.03
CA GLU A 174 -25.44 -0.74 -13.38
C GLU A 174 -24.09 -1.34 -13.80
N GLN A 175 -23.75 -1.22 -15.09
CA GLN A 175 -22.48 -1.70 -15.64
C GLN A 175 -21.28 -0.92 -15.06
N PHE A 176 -21.40 0.41 -14.89
CA PHE A 176 -20.37 1.22 -14.25
C PHE A 176 -20.22 0.91 -12.77
N ALA A 177 -21.30 0.45 -12.14
CA ALA A 177 -21.32 0.02 -10.73
C ALA A 177 -20.72 1.04 -9.74
N ILE A 178 -20.86 2.35 -10.05
CA ILE A 178 -20.42 3.42 -9.17
C ILE A 178 -21.47 3.59 -8.07
N ARG A 179 -21.08 3.41 -6.81
CA ARG A 179 -21.95 3.56 -5.64
C ARG A 179 -21.82 4.94 -5.00
N ALA A 180 -20.73 5.65 -5.27
CA ALA A 180 -20.53 7.01 -4.79
C ALA A 180 -21.53 7.97 -5.46
N PRO A 181 -22.13 8.92 -4.71
CA PRO A 181 -22.87 10.01 -5.30
C PRO A 181 -21.93 10.96 -6.05
N LEU A 182 -22.49 11.79 -6.92
CA LEU A 182 -21.73 12.87 -7.53
C LEU A 182 -21.57 14.03 -6.56
N PHE A 183 -20.34 14.29 -6.12
CA PHE A 183 -20.04 15.41 -5.21
C PHE A 183 -19.80 16.73 -5.94
N SER A 184 -19.59 16.69 -7.25
CA SER A 184 -19.21 17.88 -8.05
C SER A 184 -17.96 18.58 -7.47
N ALA A 185 -17.02 17.77 -6.99
CA ALA A 185 -15.79 18.25 -6.35
C ALA A 185 -14.82 18.94 -7.32
N ILE A 186 -14.94 18.62 -8.63
CA ILE A 186 -14.00 19.06 -9.66
C ILE A 186 -14.38 20.45 -10.17
N LYS A 187 -13.95 21.50 -9.46
CA LYS A 187 -14.10 22.92 -9.80
C LYS A 187 -12.74 23.57 -9.99
N GLU A 188 -12.74 24.83 -10.49
CA GLU A 188 -11.50 25.60 -10.71
C GLU A 188 -10.69 25.82 -9.40
N ASP A 189 -11.36 25.91 -8.28
CA ASP A 189 -10.79 26.10 -6.95
C ASP A 189 -10.60 24.80 -6.17
N ILE A 190 -10.64 23.65 -6.85
CA ILE A 190 -10.47 22.32 -6.23
C ILE A 190 -9.25 22.26 -5.33
N ARG A 191 -9.41 21.69 -4.13
CA ARG A 191 -8.36 21.45 -3.14
C ARG A 191 -8.35 20.03 -2.63
N MET A 192 -7.28 19.68 -1.88
CA MET A 192 -7.13 18.34 -1.28
C MET A 192 -7.97 18.16 -0.01
N GLU A 193 -8.46 19.23 0.59
CA GLU A 193 -9.36 19.18 1.73
C GLU A 193 -10.71 18.59 1.30
N LEU A 194 -11.29 17.77 2.17
CA LEU A 194 -12.64 17.23 1.99
C LEU A 194 -13.69 18.29 2.38
N SER A 195 -14.86 18.25 1.78
CA SER A 195 -16.04 18.86 2.37
C SER A 195 -16.60 17.97 3.48
N GLU A 196 -17.49 18.51 4.31
CA GLU A 196 -18.16 17.73 5.35
C GLU A 196 -18.95 16.54 4.78
N GLU A 197 -19.64 16.74 3.65
CA GLU A 197 -20.39 15.68 2.97
C GLU A 197 -19.47 14.57 2.45
N GLU A 198 -18.36 14.94 1.79
CA GLU A 198 -17.35 13.99 1.30
C GLU A 198 -16.71 13.22 2.46
N ALA A 199 -16.37 13.90 3.56
CA ALA A 199 -15.75 13.29 4.73
C ALA A 199 -16.70 12.29 5.41
N ASN A 200 -17.98 12.64 5.57
CA ASN A 200 -19.01 11.77 6.14
C ASN A 200 -19.20 10.53 5.26
N TYR A 201 -19.34 10.71 3.95
CA TYR A 201 -19.47 9.60 3.01
C TYR A 201 -18.27 8.64 3.09
N LEU A 202 -17.05 9.14 2.99
CA LEU A 202 -15.85 8.30 3.06
C LEU A 202 -15.72 7.61 4.42
N ARG A 203 -16.07 8.28 5.51
CA ARG A 203 -16.09 7.67 6.85
C ARG A 203 -16.99 6.45 6.89
N ASP A 204 -18.21 6.56 6.37
CA ASP A 204 -19.15 5.46 6.36
C ASP A 204 -18.65 4.31 5.48
N GLN A 205 -18.12 4.59 4.29
CA GLN A 205 -17.53 3.56 3.41
C GLN A 205 -16.33 2.85 4.07
N PHE A 206 -15.50 3.57 4.80
CA PHE A 206 -14.34 2.97 5.48
C PHE A 206 -14.73 2.20 6.75
N LYS A 207 -15.81 2.57 7.42
CA LYS A 207 -16.37 1.77 8.54
C LYS A 207 -16.94 0.44 8.08
N ASP A 208 -17.55 0.40 6.90
CA ASP A 208 -18.20 -0.78 6.36
C ASP A 208 -17.24 -1.70 5.57
N VAL A 209 -15.94 -1.35 5.50
CA VAL A 209 -14.99 -2.12 4.74
C VAL A 209 -14.68 -3.46 5.38
N THR A 210 -14.65 -4.51 4.55
CA THR A 210 -14.10 -5.82 4.90
C THR A 210 -12.75 -6.03 4.22
N SER A 211 -11.80 -6.69 4.88
CA SER A 211 -10.52 -7.01 4.25
C SER A 211 -10.68 -8.01 3.09
N SER A 212 -9.69 -8.08 2.20
CA SER A 212 -9.63 -9.08 1.13
C SER A 212 -9.69 -10.54 1.65
N LEU A 213 -9.39 -10.74 2.94
CA LEU A 213 -9.51 -12.01 3.65
C LEU A 213 -10.89 -12.19 4.30
N LYS A 214 -11.89 -11.35 3.94
CA LYS A 214 -13.25 -11.36 4.50
C LYS A 214 -13.27 -11.14 6.02
N GLN A 215 -12.32 -10.41 6.56
CA GLN A 215 -12.26 -10.05 7.97
C GLN A 215 -13.18 -8.86 8.23
N GLU A 216 -14.22 -9.08 9.00
CA GLU A 216 -15.19 -8.04 9.39
C GLU A 216 -14.60 -7.03 10.38
N HIS A 217 -13.59 -7.45 11.15
CA HIS A 217 -13.01 -6.68 12.26
C HIS A 217 -11.59 -6.20 11.96
N ASN A 218 -11.37 -5.54 10.81
CA ASN A 218 -10.09 -4.90 10.52
C ASN A 218 -9.89 -3.61 11.34
N LEU A 219 -8.64 -3.15 11.46
CA LEU A 219 -8.36 -1.97 12.27
C LEU A 219 -8.95 -0.69 11.65
N LEU A 220 -8.86 -0.53 10.31
CA LEU A 220 -9.31 0.68 9.62
C LEU A 220 -10.77 1.01 9.96
N SER A 221 -11.67 0.03 9.90
CA SER A 221 -13.10 0.21 10.18
C SER A 221 -13.39 0.71 11.61
N GLN A 222 -12.48 0.46 12.54
CA GLN A 222 -12.62 0.80 13.95
C GLN A 222 -11.95 2.11 14.38
N LEU A 223 -11.21 2.79 13.47
CA LEU A 223 -10.44 4.01 13.82
C LEU A 223 -11.27 5.30 13.85
N PHE A 224 -12.53 5.27 13.45
CA PHE A 224 -13.34 6.49 13.26
C PHE A 224 -14.10 6.94 14.51
N THR A 225 -13.71 6.52 15.72
CA THR A 225 -14.11 7.17 16.96
C THR A 225 -13.17 8.34 17.28
N LYS A 226 -13.64 9.32 18.06
CA LYS A 226 -12.81 10.48 18.41
C LYS A 226 -11.53 10.07 19.14
N GLU A 227 -11.66 9.18 20.11
CA GLU A 227 -10.55 8.72 20.96
C GLU A 227 -9.47 8.01 20.12
N ARG A 228 -9.85 7.10 19.22
CA ARG A 228 -8.92 6.37 18.36
C ARG A 228 -8.30 7.24 17.29
N ALA A 229 -9.06 8.18 16.74
CA ALA A 229 -8.53 9.16 15.81
C ALA A 229 -7.48 10.06 16.48
N GLU A 230 -7.68 10.45 17.75
CA GLU A 230 -6.67 11.18 18.53
C GLU A 230 -5.42 10.33 18.79
N VAL A 231 -5.56 9.03 19.08
CA VAL A 231 -4.42 8.12 19.24
C VAL A 231 -3.58 8.10 17.98
N ILE A 232 -4.20 7.87 16.79
CA ILE A 232 -3.44 7.81 15.54
C ILE A 232 -2.86 9.17 15.14
N ALA A 233 -3.56 10.28 15.42
CA ALA A 233 -3.07 11.62 15.13
C ALA A 233 -1.82 11.98 15.94
N ASN A 234 -1.72 11.52 17.18
CA ASN A 234 -0.66 11.85 18.11
C ASN A 234 0.52 10.86 18.07
N ALA A 235 0.29 9.61 17.67
CA ALA A 235 1.34 8.61 17.57
C ALA A 235 2.39 8.99 16.52
N ASN A 236 3.67 8.73 16.80
CA ASN A 236 4.80 9.02 15.92
C ASN A 236 5.06 7.88 14.92
N ASN A 237 4.66 6.66 15.25
CA ASN A 237 4.90 5.47 14.45
C ASN A 237 3.83 4.40 14.74
N PHE A 238 3.86 3.33 13.93
CA PHE A 238 2.93 2.22 14.08
C PHE A 238 3.01 1.55 15.44
N GLN A 239 4.21 1.36 16.00
CA GLN A 239 4.43 0.66 17.26
C GLN A 239 3.79 1.40 18.44
N GLU A 240 3.95 2.73 18.49
CA GLU A 240 3.31 3.56 19.50
C GLU A 240 1.79 3.52 19.39
N MET A 241 1.24 3.70 18.20
CA MET A 241 -0.20 3.58 17.93
C MET A 241 -0.73 2.21 18.35
N ALA A 242 -0.06 1.13 17.92
CA ALA A 242 -0.52 -0.23 18.19
C ALA A 242 -0.53 -0.55 19.69
N ASN A 243 0.50 -0.14 20.44
CA ASN A 243 0.56 -0.34 21.89
C ASN A 243 -0.56 0.41 22.62
N LEU A 244 -0.88 1.63 22.21
CA LEU A 244 -2.00 2.39 22.77
C LEU A 244 -3.35 1.75 22.47
N LEU A 245 -3.55 1.28 21.24
CA LEU A 245 -4.80 0.64 20.83
C LEU A 245 -5.02 -0.75 21.42
N ILE A 246 -3.95 -1.51 21.68
CA ILE A 246 -4.06 -2.81 22.36
C ILE A 246 -4.60 -2.66 23.80
N ALA A 247 -4.42 -1.51 24.43
CA ALA A 247 -4.96 -1.20 25.76
C ALA A 247 -6.44 -0.74 25.73
N ASP A 248 -7.00 -0.52 24.55
CA ASP A 248 -8.42 -0.15 24.39
C ASP A 248 -9.29 -1.43 24.42
N GLU A 249 -9.92 -1.69 25.55
CA GLU A 249 -10.80 -2.86 25.76
C GLU A 249 -12.03 -2.88 24.83
N SER A 250 -12.38 -1.76 24.22
CA SER A 250 -13.49 -1.65 23.26
C SER A 250 -13.09 -2.00 21.83
N LEU A 251 -11.80 -2.19 21.56
CA LEU A 251 -11.32 -2.66 20.27
C LEU A 251 -11.59 -4.16 20.11
N HIS A 252 -12.02 -4.59 18.93
CA HIS A 252 -12.37 -5.99 18.71
C HIS A 252 -11.18 -6.92 18.98
N PHE A 253 -11.45 -8.05 19.60
CA PHE A 253 -10.41 -9.01 20.03
C PHE A 253 -9.51 -9.47 18.87
N GLU A 254 -10.05 -9.78 17.70
CA GLU A 254 -9.25 -10.20 16.54
C GLU A 254 -8.30 -9.10 16.06
N THR A 255 -8.74 -7.83 16.14
CA THR A 255 -7.89 -6.68 15.81
C THR A 255 -6.75 -6.53 16.79
N ILE A 256 -7.02 -6.70 18.10
CA ILE A 256 -5.97 -6.71 19.13
C ILE A 256 -4.96 -7.83 18.86
N GLN A 257 -5.43 -9.04 18.51
CA GLN A 257 -4.53 -10.15 18.19
C GLN A 257 -3.66 -9.84 16.96
N MET A 258 -4.25 -9.25 15.91
CA MET A 258 -3.48 -8.88 14.72
C MET A 258 -2.46 -7.77 14.99
N LEU A 259 -2.78 -6.79 15.84
CA LEU A 259 -1.82 -5.77 16.28
C LEU A 259 -0.64 -6.40 17.03
N LYS A 260 -0.91 -7.36 17.93
CA LYS A 260 0.14 -8.12 18.63
C LYS A 260 1.01 -8.91 17.66
N ILE A 261 0.39 -9.60 16.69
CA ILE A 261 1.11 -10.31 15.62
C ILE A 261 1.99 -9.35 14.83
N ALA A 262 1.46 -8.19 14.44
CA ALA A 262 2.21 -7.18 13.69
C ALA A 262 3.44 -6.67 14.46
N LEU A 263 3.28 -6.35 15.75
CA LEU A 263 4.38 -5.91 16.61
C LEU A 263 5.45 -6.99 16.81
N LEU A 264 5.03 -8.24 17.05
CA LEU A 264 5.96 -9.36 17.24
C LEU A 264 6.67 -9.75 15.93
N PHE A 265 5.95 -9.67 14.80
CA PHE A 265 6.55 -9.91 13.49
C PHE A 265 7.60 -8.85 13.14
N ASP A 266 7.30 -7.56 13.39
CA ASP A 266 8.28 -6.49 13.25
C ASP A 266 9.51 -6.76 14.11
N PHE A 267 9.32 -7.01 15.40
CA PHE A 267 10.37 -7.26 16.35
C PHE A 267 11.28 -8.43 15.94
N ILE A 268 10.71 -9.60 15.64
CA ILE A 268 11.51 -10.79 15.30
C ILE A 268 12.26 -10.64 14.00
N MET A 269 11.68 -9.98 12.99
CA MET A 269 12.33 -9.73 11.70
C MET A 269 13.36 -8.60 11.77
N HIS A 270 13.17 -7.63 12.68
CA HIS A 270 14.16 -6.59 12.93
C HIS A 270 15.50 -7.19 13.40
N GLY A 271 15.49 -8.20 14.28
CA GLY A 271 16.70 -8.93 14.67
C GLY A 271 17.46 -9.53 13.48
N ALA A 272 16.74 -10.09 12.50
CA ALA A 272 17.36 -10.60 11.27
C ALA A 272 18.01 -9.47 10.45
N HIS A 273 17.36 -8.29 10.37
CA HIS A 273 17.92 -7.13 9.67
C HIS A 273 19.12 -6.52 10.42
N ILE A 274 19.15 -6.59 11.75
CA ILE A 274 20.35 -6.20 12.49
C ILE A 274 21.52 -7.12 12.13
N ARG A 275 21.35 -8.45 12.14
CA ARG A 275 22.38 -9.41 11.74
C ARG A 275 22.82 -9.18 10.29
N TYR A 276 21.87 -8.89 9.39
CA TYR A 276 22.18 -8.53 8.01
C TYR A 276 23.13 -7.31 7.93
N ASN A 277 22.81 -6.24 8.64
CA ASN A 277 23.61 -5.02 8.64
C ASN A 277 24.98 -5.22 9.30
N ILE A 278 25.07 -5.99 10.40
CA ILE A 278 26.36 -6.36 11.02
C ILE A 278 27.26 -7.06 9.98
N GLN A 279 26.75 -8.05 9.24
CA GLN A 279 27.54 -8.76 8.23
C GLN A 279 27.95 -7.83 7.08
N LEU A 280 27.05 -6.97 6.65
CA LEU A 280 27.29 -6.04 5.54
C LEU A 280 28.38 -5.02 5.89
N HIS A 281 28.31 -4.42 7.10
CA HIS A 281 29.25 -3.41 7.54
C HIS A 281 30.58 -3.96 8.05
N LYS A 282 30.63 -5.24 8.46
CA LYS A 282 31.93 -5.93 8.69
C LYS A 282 32.82 -5.96 7.45
N LYS A 283 32.21 -5.94 6.27
CA LYS A 283 32.97 -5.91 5.00
C LYS A 283 33.41 -4.51 4.60
N SER A 284 32.62 -3.49 4.88
CA SER A 284 32.93 -2.08 4.57
C SER A 284 33.72 -1.36 5.65
N GLY A 285 33.65 -1.84 6.90
CA GLY A 285 34.42 -1.29 8.03
C GLY A 285 33.92 0.05 8.59
N GLU A 286 32.80 0.59 8.11
CA GLU A 286 32.37 1.96 8.41
C GLU A 286 31.44 2.09 9.64
N LEU A 287 30.55 1.13 9.87
CA LEU A 287 29.57 1.20 10.95
C LEU A 287 29.52 -0.09 11.77
N ASN A 288 29.25 0.03 13.07
CA ASN A 288 29.04 -1.09 13.97
C ASN A 288 27.60 -1.07 14.50
N PHE A 289 26.92 -2.22 14.43
CA PHE A 289 25.57 -2.42 14.94
C PHE A 289 25.50 -3.45 16.07
N ASP A 290 26.64 -3.79 16.72
CA ASP A 290 26.68 -4.75 17.82
C ASP A 290 25.88 -4.26 19.03
N ASP A 291 25.85 -2.94 19.31
CA ASP A 291 25.01 -2.37 20.36
C ASP A 291 23.53 -2.58 20.09
N LYS A 292 23.08 -2.37 18.84
CA LYS A 292 21.69 -2.64 18.45
C LYS A 292 21.32 -4.12 18.60
N TRP A 293 22.25 -5.02 18.31
CA TRP A 293 22.06 -6.45 18.52
C TRP A 293 21.94 -6.80 20.01
N ASN A 294 22.81 -6.24 20.85
CA ASN A 294 22.78 -6.45 22.30
C ASN A 294 21.49 -5.91 22.92
N ASP A 295 21.01 -4.75 22.50
CA ASP A 295 19.76 -4.19 22.96
C ASP A 295 18.56 -5.02 22.49
N TRP A 296 18.55 -5.49 21.25
CA TRP A 296 17.54 -6.41 20.73
C TRP A 296 17.51 -7.73 21.53
N LEU A 297 18.66 -8.28 21.92
CA LEU A 297 18.74 -9.47 22.77
C LEU A 297 18.14 -9.26 24.16
N LYS A 298 18.41 -8.10 24.80
CA LYS A 298 17.77 -7.74 26.09
C LYS A 298 16.25 -7.67 25.95
N GLU A 299 15.77 -7.10 24.86
CA GLU A 299 14.33 -7.02 24.59
C GLU A 299 13.74 -8.40 24.27
N LEU A 300 14.49 -9.27 23.59
CA LEU A 300 14.08 -10.65 23.31
C LEU A 300 13.86 -11.43 24.61
N GLU A 301 14.72 -11.26 25.62
CA GLU A 301 14.51 -11.90 26.92
C GLU A 301 13.19 -11.49 27.58
N VAL A 302 12.83 -10.21 27.49
CA VAL A 302 11.55 -9.70 28.01
C VAL A 302 10.36 -10.24 27.23
N LYS A 303 10.50 -10.36 25.90
CA LYS A 303 9.43 -10.79 24.99
C LYS A 303 9.47 -12.29 24.64
N ARG A 304 10.31 -13.08 25.30
CA ARG A 304 10.59 -14.48 24.95
C ARG A 304 9.33 -15.33 24.83
N GLU A 305 8.45 -15.24 25.80
CA GLU A 305 7.18 -15.99 25.83
C GLU A 305 6.25 -15.56 24.68
N ASP A 306 6.12 -14.27 24.44
CA ASP A 306 5.30 -13.72 23.36
C ASP A 306 5.84 -14.15 21.98
N VAL A 307 7.16 -14.07 21.79
CA VAL A 307 7.82 -14.54 20.57
C VAL A 307 7.65 -16.04 20.40
N GLN A 308 7.71 -16.82 21.49
CA GLN A 308 7.46 -18.26 21.44
C GLN A 308 6.01 -18.56 21.03
N ALA A 309 5.06 -17.79 21.52
CA ALA A 309 3.63 -17.92 21.18
C ALA A 309 3.28 -17.43 19.77
N LEU A 310 4.12 -16.61 19.13
CA LEU A 310 3.87 -16.12 17.77
C LEU A 310 3.72 -17.30 16.79
N ASN A 311 2.52 -17.47 16.27
CA ASN A 311 2.18 -18.61 15.39
C ASN A 311 2.42 -18.25 13.91
N PHE A 312 3.57 -18.64 13.36
CA PHE A 312 3.88 -18.48 11.95
C PHE A 312 2.99 -19.32 11.02
N GLU A 313 2.46 -20.47 11.50
CA GLU A 313 1.56 -21.28 10.68
C GLU A 313 0.24 -20.56 10.41
N TYR A 314 -0.30 -19.88 11.44
CA TYR A 314 -1.46 -19.00 11.26
C TYR A 314 -1.17 -17.89 10.27
N ILE A 315 0.00 -17.23 10.38
CA ILE A 315 0.38 -16.17 9.44
C ILE A 315 0.45 -16.71 8.01
N PHE A 316 1.01 -17.89 7.80
CA PHE A 316 1.19 -18.46 6.47
C PHE A 316 -0.07 -19.11 5.90
N SER A 317 -1.02 -19.58 6.72
CA SER A 317 -2.28 -20.13 6.23
C SER A 317 -3.35 -19.07 6.03
N GLU A 318 -3.53 -18.18 7.01
CA GLU A 318 -4.66 -17.25 7.05
C GLU A 318 -4.32 -15.82 6.59
N VAL A 319 -3.13 -15.34 6.91
CA VAL A 319 -2.78 -13.93 6.63
C VAL A 319 -2.02 -13.81 5.31
N SER A 320 -1.01 -14.64 5.08
CA SER A 320 -0.12 -14.53 3.91
C SER A 320 0.12 -15.88 3.21
N PRO A 321 -0.93 -16.51 2.66
CA PRO A 321 -0.85 -17.87 2.10
C PRO A 321 0.03 -17.98 0.85
N ARG A 322 0.31 -16.86 0.18
CA ARG A 322 1.16 -16.81 -1.01
C ARG A 322 2.65 -16.57 -0.68
N THR A 323 3.02 -16.53 0.60
CA THR A 323 4.43 -16.38 0.98
C THR A 323 5.25 -17.57 0.46
N ALA A 324 6.33 -17.28 -0.24
CA ALA A 324 7.18 -18.33 -0.84
C ALA A 324 7.68 -19.32 0.23
N PRO A 325 7.64 -20.64 -0.02
CA PRO A 325 8.02 -21.66 0.97
C PRO A 325 9.41 -21.46 1.57
N GLN A 326 10.36 -20.99 0.77
CA GLN A 326 11.72 -20.68 1.23
C GLN A 326 11.77 -19.56 2.27
N THR A 327 10.93 -18.52 2.10
CA THR A 327 10.81 -17.42 3.05
C THR A 327 10.13 -17.90 4.32
N GLN A 328 9.08 -18.71 4.21
CA GLN A 328 8.45 -19.35 5.36
C GLN A 328 9.46 -20.17 6.17
N GLN A 329 10.27 -21.01 5.49
CA GLN A 329 11.31 -21.80 6.13
C GLN A 329 12.34 -20.92 6.85
N PHE A 330 12.80 -19.84 6.20
CA PHE A 330 13.72 -18.90 6.83
C PHE A 330 13.15 -18.32 8.13
N MET A 331 11.92 -17.83 8.11
CA MET A 331 11.27 -17.24 9.28
C MET A 331 11.11 -18.23 10.43
N ARG A 332 10.72 -19.49 10.12
CA ARG A 332 10.62 -20.56 11.14
C ARG A 332 11.99 -20.88 11.76
N LEU A 333 13.01 -21.07 10.93
CA LEU A 333 14.36 -21.36 11.40
C LEU A 333 14.92 -20.19 12.21
N TRP A 334 14.75 -18.95 11.71
CA TRP A 334 15.18 -17.75 12.43
C TRP A 334 14.58 -17.69 13.83
N LYS A 335 13.24 -17.81 13.95
CA LYS A 335 12.54 -17.82 15.23
C LYS A 335 13.06 -18.95 16.13
N HIS A 336 13.20 -20.15 15.60
CA HIS A 336 13.67 -21.32 16.37
C HIS A 336 15.07 -21.08 16.94
N GLU A 337 16.01 -20.59 16.11
CA GLU A 337 17.40 -20.40 16.51
C GLU A 337 17.58 -19.27 17.55
N VAL A 338 16.85 -18.16 17.41
CA VAL A 338 16.97 -17.04 18.36
C VAL A 338 16.31 -17.33 19.72
N LEU A 339 15.43 -18.34 19.80
CA LEU A 339 14.82 -18.78 21.07
C LEU A 339 15.64 -19.84 21.82
N LYS A 340 16.78 -20.30 21.31
CA LYS A 340 17.67 -21.20 22.03
C LYS A 340 18.32 -20.47 23.21
N GLU A 341 18.65 -21.22 24.26
CA GLU A 341 19.38 -20.69 25.42
C GLU A 341 20.79 -20.22 25.02
N GLU A 342 21.49 -21.02 24.20
CA GLU A 342 22.78 -20.68 23.63
C GLU A 342 22.62 -20.31 22.17
N LEU A 343 22.96 -19.06 21.81
CA LEU A 343 22.83 -18.56 20.44
C LEU A 343 24.06 -18.93 19.62
N ASP A 344 23.87 -19.66 18.53
CA ASP A 344 24.89 -19.84 17.50
C ASP A 344 24.86 -18.67 16.52
N ILE A 345 25.67 -17.65 16.80
CA ILE A 345 25.77 -16.44 15.97
C ILE A 345 26.20 -16.76 14.53
N LYS A 346 27.05 -17.79 14.33
CA LYS A 346 27.49 -18.20 12.98
C LYS A 346 26.33 -18.77 12.18
N LEU A 347 25.50 -19.58 12.84
CA LEU A 347 24.29 -20.15 12.20
C LEU A 347 23.27 -19.05 11.87
N LEU A 348 23.05 -18.09 12.78
CA LEU A 348 22.15 -16.95 12.53
C LEU A 348 22.64 -16.11 11.36
N ASP A 349 23.93 -15.83 11.27
CA ASP A 349 24.55 -15.12 10.14
C ASP A 349 24.39 -15.90 8.83
N GLU A 350 24.58 -17.20 8.87
CA GLU A 350 24.42 -18.07 7.71
C GLU A 350 22.97 -18.13 7.21
N LEU A 351 21.99 -18.16 8.10
CA LEU A 351 20.56 -18.09 7.74
C LEU A 351 20.23 -16.82 6.99
N VAL A 352 20.69 -15.67 7.49
CA VAL A 352 20.49 -14.36 6.87
C VAL A 352 21.19 -14.29 5.51
N TYR A 353 22.44 -14.71 5.43
CA TYR A 353 23.22 -14.76 4.18
C TYR A 353 22.52 -15.59 3.10
N ARG A 354 22.14 -16.83 3.43
CA ARG A 354 21.45 -17.72 2.50
C ARG A 354 20.11 -17.18 2.05
N GLN A 355 19.38 -16.52 2.95
CA GLN A 355 18.09 -15.92 2.62
C GLN A 355 18.24 -14.78 1.62
N GLU A 356 19.21 -13.88 1.80
CA GLU A 356 19.47 -12.82 0.84
C GLU A 356 19.89 -13.38 -0.53
N ILE A 357 20.83 -14.33 -0.57
CA ILE A 357 21.25 -14.98 -1.82
C ILE A 357 20.06 -15.57 -2.58
N LYS A 358 19.18 -16.28 -1.87
CA LYS A 358 17.98 -16.87 -2.48
C LYS A 358 17.02 -15.80 -3.05
N LYS A 359 16.95 -14.64 -2.39
CA LYS A 359 16.03 -13.56 -2.80
C LYS A 359 16.61 -12.66 -3.88
N LYS A 360 17.88 -12.32 -3.80
CA LYS A 360 18.55 -11.33 -4.66
C LYS A 360 19.41 -11.94 -5.76
N GLY A 361 19.81 -13.21 -5.62
CA GLY A 361 20.70 -13.86 -6.57
C GLY A 361 21.99 -13.06 -6.78
N ALA A 362 22.32 -12.75 -8.02
CA ALA A 362 23.49 -11.96 -8.39
C ALA A 362 23.52 -10.51 -7.83
N LYS A 363 22.35 -10.01 -7.33
CA LYS A 363 22.24 -8.67 -6.72
C LYS A 363 22.40 -8.70 -5.20
N ALA A 364 22.70 -9.84 -4.60
CA ALA A 364 22.91 -9.99 -3.17
C ALA A 364 24.12 -9.18 -2.70
N LYS A 365 23.93 -8.27 -1.77
CA LYS A 365 24.97 -7.36 -1.26
C LYS A 365 25.95 -8.10 -0.36
N LEU A 366 25.49 -9.08 0.43
CA LEU A 366 26.37 -9.91 1.27
C LEU A 366 27.31 -10.81 0.45
N ALA A 367 26.96 -11.14 -0.80
CA ALA A 367 27.85 -11.87 -1.71
C ALA A 367 28.82 -10.95 -2.45
N SER A 368 28.50 -9.65 -2.57
CA SER A 368 29.37 -8.69 -3.28
C SER A 368 30.62 -8.38 -2.47
N VAL A 369 31.74 -8.24 -3.18
CA VAL A 369 33.05 -7.89 -2.58
C VAL A 369 33.20 -6.35 -2.49
N ASN A 370 32.44 -5.60 -3.30
CA ASN A 370 32.59 -4.15 -3.47
C ASN A 370 31.29 -3.43 -3.15
N GLY A 371 31.20 -2.85 -1.97
CA GLY A 371 30.12 -1.94 -1.60
C GLY A 371 30.54 -1.06 -0.43
N GLU A 372 30.54 0.25 -0.62
CA GLU A 372 30.62 1.20 0.47
C GLU A 372 29.21 1.41 1.03
N PHE A 373 28.99 0.96 2.26
CA PHE A 373 27.70 1.11 2.95
C PHE A 373 27.89 2.10 4.09
N THR A 374 27.38 3.32 3.92
CA THR A 374 27.53 4.42 4.87
C THR A 374 26.36 4.58 5.83
N SER A 375 25.32 3.74 5.68
CA SER A 375 24.10 3.81 6.48
C SER A 375 23.43 2.43 6.58
N TRP A 376 22.39 2.33 7.42
CA TRP A 376 21.53 1.15 7.49
C TRP A 376 20.96 0.77 6.12
N VAL A 377 20.98 -0.52 5.80
CA VAL A 377 20.44 -1.07 4.57
C VAL A 377 19.22 -1.93 4.85
N GLY A 378 18.17 -1.75 4.06
CA GLY A 378 16.93 -2.51 4.17
C GLY A 378 15.93 -1.94 5.17
N ILE A 379 14.98 -2.79 5.57
CA ILE A 379 13.87 -2.41 6.44
C ILE A 379 14.39 -2.18 7.86
N GLN A 380 14.02 -1.04 8.49
CA GLN A 380 14.30 -0.79 9.90
C GLN A 380 13.15 -1.29 10.78
N SER A 381 12.00 -0.62 10.71
CA SER A 381 10.81 -0.94 11.47
C SER A 381 9.59 -0.93 10.55
N LEU A 382 8.70 -1.89 10.72
CA LEU A 382 7.54 -2.06 9.86
C LEU A 382 6.45 -1.07 10.25
N GLN A 383 6.14 -0.14 9.36
CA GLN A 383 5.13 0.90 9.60
C GLN A 383 3.73 0.52 9.11
N TYR A 384 3.56 -0.60 8.43
CA TYR A 384 2.26 -1.12 7.98
C TYR A 384 1.32 -0.06 7.40
N ARG A 385 1.85 0.87 6.58
CA ARG A 385 1.10 2.00 5.98
C ARG A 385 0.59 3.04 6.98
N PHE A 386 1.11 3.07 8.20
CA PHE A 386 0.67 3.96 9.28
C PHE A 386 0.55 5.42 8.84
N ASN A 387 1.56 5.97 8.16
CA ASN A 387 1.55 7.37 7.73
C ASN A 387 0.40 7.68 6.75
N ASN A 388 0.10 6.75 5.83
CA ASN A 388 -0.99 6.91 4.87
C ASN A 388 -2.34 6.87 5.58
N VAL A 389 -2.53 5.92 6.51
CA VAL A 389 -3.74 5.81 7.32
C VAL A 389 -3.93 7.04 8.21
N LYS A 390 -2.85 7.51 8.86
CA LYS A 390 -2.86 8.74 9.68
C LYS A 390 -3.36 9.94 8.87
N ASN A 391 -2.90 10.11 7.63
CA ASN A 391 -3.37 11.19 6.75
C ASN A 391 -4.85 11.03 6.40
N ILE A 392 -5.29 9.82 6.06
CA ILE A 392 -6.70 9.52 5.73
C ILE A 392 -7.61 9.84 6.92
N ILE A 393 -7.27 9.34 8.11
CA ILE A 393 -8.06 9.57 9.33
C ILE A 393 -8.10 11.07 9.66
N LYS A 394 -6.95 11.75 9.60
CA LYS A 394 -6.86 13.19 9.86
C LYS A 394 -7.76 14.00 8.93
N ASP A 395 -7.74 13.70 7.63
CA ASP A 395 -8.57 14.46 6.65
C ASP A 395 -10.07 14.23 6.85
N ILE A 396 -10.45 12.98 7.15
CA ILE A 396 -11.87 12.64 7.38
C ILE A 396 -12.36 13.23 8.71
N GLN A 397 -11.53 13.22 9.74
CA GLN A 397 -11.90 13.73 11.07
C GLN A 397 -11.84 15.26 11.18
N ALA A 398 -11.25 15.97 10.25
CA ALA A 398 -11.23 17.44 10.24
C ALA A 398 -12.64 18.05 10.17
N HIS A 399 -13.66 17.23 9.82
CA HIS A 399 -15.07 17.59 9.71
C HIS A 399 -16.00 16.76 10.63
N ALA A 400 -15.43 16.11 11.68
CA ALA A 400 -16.17 15.28 12.64
C ALA A 400 -16.63 16.06 13.86
#